data_13331e9ed6088db92a5e1500a9b261cb
#
_entry.id   13331e9ed6088db92a5e1500a9b261cb
#
_cell.length_a   1.000
_cell.length_b   1.000
_cell.length_c   1.000
_cell.angle_alpha   90.00
_cell.angle_beta   90.00
_cell.angle_gamma   90.00
#
_symmetry.space_group_name_H-M   'P 1'
#
loop_
_entity.id
_entity.type
_entity.pdbx_description
1 polymer ?
#
loop_
_entity_poly.entity_id
_entity_poly.type
_entity_poly.pdbx_seq_one_letter_code
_entity_poly.pdbx_strand_id
1 'polypeptide(L)'
;MSTDSQEPTRRDFIYIAAGSFAAVGGAAALWPMIDQMNPDASTLSLASIEIDLSPIEEGQAITVMWRGKPVFIRHRTAKEIASATEVALADLPDPVARNENLEADAPATDPNRVGEGKEKWLVLIGICTHLGCIPKGQRVGDARGEYGGWFCPCHGSHYDTAGRIRKGPAPRNLDIPPFSFISDTKIKIG
;
A
#
# COMPACT_ATOMS: atom_id res chain seq x y z
N MET A 1 -55.28 -22.70 15.20
CA MET A 1 -54.38 -22.58 16.37
C MET A 1 -54.65 -21.22 16.98
N SER A 2 -55.42 -21.15 18.08
CA SER A 2 -55.71 -19.91 18.81
C SER A 2 -54.46 -19.57 19.62
N THR A 3 -53.76 -18.48 19.28
CA THR A 3 -52.76 -17.91 20.14
C THR A 3 -53.45 -17.25 21.31
N ASP A 4 -53.43 -17.94 22.43
CA ASP A 4 -53.93 -17.43 23.71
C ASP A 4 -52.98 -16.29 24.14
N SER A 5 -53.33 -15.05 23.82
CA SER A 5 -52.61 -13.87 24.24
C SER A 5 -52.94 -13.57 25.69
N GLN A 6 -52.17 -14.17 26.60
CA GLN A 6 -52.26 -13.81 28.02
C GLN A 6 -51.94 -12.34 28.17
N GLU A 7 -52.80 -11.58 28.88
CA GLU A 7 -52.50 -10.16 29.19
C GLU A 7 -51.23 -10.05 30.04
N PRO A 8 -50.37 -9.06 29.73
CA PRO A 8 -49.11 -8.86 30.42
C PRO A 8 -49.34 -8.55 31.92
N THR A 9 -48.66 -9.30 32.76
CA THR A 9 -48.76 -9.18 34.23
C THR A 9 -47.73 -8.21 34.78
N ARG A 10 -47.88 -7.75 36.06
CA ARG A 10 -46.87 -6.96 36.76
C ARG A 10 -45.53 -7.68 36.83
N ARG A 11 -45.52 -8.99 36.86
CA ARG A 11 -44.31 -9.81 36.86
C ARG A 11 -43.58 -9.73 35.50
N ASP A 12 -44.34 -9.76 34.41
CA ASP A 12 -43.75 -9.63 33.06
C ASP A 12 -43.10 -8.26 32.86
N PHE A 13 -43.75 -7.20 33.38
CA PHE A 13 -43.17 -5.87 33.37
C PHE A 13 -41.82 -5.81 34.11
N ILE A 14 -41.75 -6.42 35.33
CA ILE A 14 -40.50 -6.47 36.10
C ILE A 14 -39.39 -7.21 35.35
N TYR A 15 -39.72 -8.35 34.73
CA TYR A 15 -38.76 -9.13 33.97
C TYR A 15 -38.26 -8.37 32.70
N ILE A 16 -39.16 -7.70 31.98
CA ILE A 16 -38.82 -6.90 30.83
C ILE A 16 -37.92 -5.73 31.26
N ALA A 17 -38.31 -5.02 32.31
CA ALA A 17 -37.52 -3.91 32.84
C ALA A 17 -36.12 -4.38 33.28
N ALA A 18 -36.03 -5.44 34.10
CA ALA A 18 -34.74 -5.98 34.54
C ALA A 18 -33.87 -6.48 33.38
N GLY A 19 -34.48 -7.17 32.40
CA GLY A 19 -33.79 -7.63 31.20
C GLY A 19 -33.25 -6.46 30.35
N SER A 20 -34.05 -5.41 30.20
CA SER A 20 -33.64 -4.21 29.48
C SER A 20 -32.49 -3.49 30.17
N PHE A 21 -32.52 -3.29 31.49
CA PHE A 21 -31.43 -2.72 32.24
C PHE A 21 -30.16 -3.59 32.17
N ALA A 22 -30.30 -4.91 32.26
CA ALA A 22 -29.17 -5.83 32.14
C ALA A 22 -28.56 -5.79 30.73
N ALA A 23 -29.37 -5.69 29.67
CA ALA A 23 -28.91 -5.56 28.29
C ALA A 23 -28.14 -4.25 28.07
N VAL A 24 -28.69 -3.13 28.54
CA VAL A 24 -28.03 -1.81 28.44
C VAL A 24 -26.73 -1.81 29.26
N GLY A 25 -26.75 -2.34 30.50
CA GLY A 25 -25.55 -2.46 31.33
C GLY A 25 -24.48 -3.34 30.69
N GLY A 26 -24.88 -4.47 30.11
CA GLY A 26 -23.98 -5.36 29.37
C GLY A 26 -23.38 -4.70 28.14
N ALA A 27 -24.18 -3.99 27.35
CA ALA A 27 -23.69 -3.23 26.20
C ALA A 27 -22.73 -2.12 26.60
N ALA A 28 -23.03 -1.38 27.69
CA ALA A 28 -22.16 -0.33 28.21
C ALA A 28 -20.83 -0.89 28.76
N ALA A 29 -20.82 -2.09 29.35
CA ALA A 29 -19.60 -2.74 29.82
C ALA A 29 -18.75 -3.32 28.68
N LEU A 30 -19.39 -3.78 27.58
CA LEU A 30 -18.68 -4.33 26.43
C LEU A 30 -18.10 -3.25 25.52
N TRP A 31 -18.74 -2.06 25.45
CA TRP A 31 -18.32 -0.98 24.57
C TRP A 31 -16.84 -0.58 24.74
N PRO A 32 -16.31 -0.33 25.95
CA PRO A 32 -14.90 0.00 26.13
C PRO A 32 -13.96 -1.10 25.64
N MET A 33 -14.35 -2.36 25.77
CA MET A 33 -13.55 -3.50 25.30
C MET A 33 -13.46 -3.53 23.77
N ILE A 34 -14.55 -3.20 23.09
CA ILE A 34 -14.58 -3.07 21.63
C ILE A 34 -13.80 -1.83 21.20
N ASP A 35 -13.97 -0.71 21.89
CA ASP A 35 -13.30 0.56 21.56
C ASP A 35 -11.77 0.47 21.71
N GLN A 36 -11.27 -0.31 22.66
CA GLN A 36 -9.84 -0.60 22.82
C GLN A 36 -9.21 -1.33 21.61
N MET A 37 -10.01 -1.96 20.76
CA MET A 37 -9.52 -2.61 19.53
C MET A 37 -9.30 -1.60 18.38
N ASN A 38 -9.75 -0.37 18.53
CA ASN A 38 -9.50 0.69 17.56
C ASN A 38 -8.01 1.09 17.59
N PRO A 39 -7.44 1.47 16.42
CA PRO A 39 -6.09 2.01 16.35
C PRO A 39 -5.97 3.25 17.25
N ASP A 40 -4.91 3.32 18.04
CA ASP A 40 -4.65 4.49 18.86
C ASP A 40 -4.18 5.71 18.02
N ALA A 41 -4.18 6.89 18.62
CA ALA A 41 -3.82 8.14 17.96
C ALA A 41 -2.37 8.14 17.42
N SER A 42 -1.44 7.41 18.05
CA SER A 42 -0.06 7.30 17.58
C SER A 42 0.02 6.49 16.29
N THR A 43 -0.73 5.41 16.19
CA THR A 43 -0.84 4.60 14.96
C THR A 43 -1.46 5.41 13.83
N LEU A 44 -2.51 6.19 14.12
CA LEU A 44 -3.17 7.05 13.13
C LEU A 44 -2.27 8.20 12.68
N SER A 45 -1.47 8.80 13.56
CA SER A 45 -0.52 9.86 13.20
C SER A 45 0.60 9.39 12.28
N LEU A 46 0.95 8.10 12.32
CA LEU A 46 1.93 7.47 11.43
C LEU A 46 1.29 6.90 10.15
N ALA A 47 -0.02 7.07 9.97
CA ALA A 47 -0.74 6.52 8.83
C ALA A 47 -0.31 7.14 7.50
N SER A 48 0.13 8.41 7.51
CA SER A 48 0.65 9.10 6.32
C SER A 48 1.92 9.88 6.63
N ILE A 49 2.76 10.08 5.59
CA ILE A 49 3.98 10.89 5.63
C ILE A 49 4.00 11.84 4.45
N GLU A 50 4.51 13.05 4.67
CA GLU A 50 4.77 14.02 3.61
C GLU A 50 6.27 14.08 3.30
N ILE A 51 6.63 14.11 2.04
CA ILE A 51 8.01 14.10 1.58
C ILE A 51 8.23 15.24 0.59
N ASP A 52 9.29 16.02 0.83
CA ASP A 52 9.78 17.03 -0.11
C ASP A 52 10.67 16.36 -1.16
N LEU A 53 10.32 16.53 -2.42
CA LEU A 53 11.04 15.98 -3.57
C LEU A 53 12.10 16.93 -4.12
N SER A 54 12.10 18.22 -3.70
CA SER A 54 12.99 19.26 -4.22
C SER A 54 14.48 18.91 -4.13
N PRO A 55 14.96 18.22 -3.07
CA PRO A 55 16.38 17.90 -2.97
C PRO A 55 16.81 16.67 -3.79
N ILE A 56 15.87 16.00 -4.47
CA ILE A 56 16.14 14.75 -5.20
C ILE A 56 16.46 15.09 -6.65
N GLU A 57 17.73 15.02 -7.03
CA GLU A 57 18.16 15.27 -8.40
C GLU A 57 17.77 14.14 -9.36
N GLU A 58 17.74 14.42 -10.67
CA GLU A 58 17.46 13.42 -11.69
C GLU A 58 18.45 12.24 -11.60
N GLY A 59 17.92 11.03 -11.61
CA GLY A 59 18.69 9.80 -11.44
C GLY A 59 18.98 9.43 -9.98
N GLN A 60 18.61 10.27 -9.01
CA GLN A 60 18.74 9.98 -7.60
C GLN A 60 17.49 9.27 -7.06
N ALA A 61 17.65 8.65 -5.90
CA ALA A 61 16.58 7.99 -5.18
C ALA A 61 16.76 8.11 -3.68
N ILE A 62 15.67 8.20 -2.95
CA ILE A 62 15.64 8.16 -1.49
C ILE A 62 14.80 6.99 -0.99
N THR A 63 15.06 6.58 0.24
CA THR A 63 14.25 5.58 0.93
C THR A 63 13.67 6.20 2.18
N VAL A 64 12.35 6.13 2.33
CA VAL A 64 11.63 6.57 3.52
C VAL A 64 10.91 5.40 4.16
N MET A 65 10.63 5.48 5.45
CA MET A 65 9.88 4.43 6.14
C MET A 65 8.42 4.85 6.26
N TRP A 66 7.52 4.00 5.78
CA TRP A 66 6.07 4.17 5.92
C TRP A 66 5.43 2.88 6.43
N ARG A 67 4.74 2.95 7.57
CA ARG A 67 4.12 1.80 8.23
C ARG A 67 5.08 0.60 8.40
N GLY A 68 6.33 0.88 8.76
CA GLY A 68 7.36 -0.16 8.93
C GLY A 68 7.91 -0.76 7.63
N LYS A 69 7.50 -0.26 6.47
CA LYS A 69 7.98 -0.71 5.15
C LYS A 69 8.88 0.35 4.53
N PRO A 70 10.01 -0.03 3.89
CA PRO A 70 10.79 0.92 3.10
C PRO A 70 10.01 1.28 1.83
N VAL A 71 9.86 2.56 1.57
CA VAL A 71 9.31 3.10 0.32
C VAL A 71 10.44 3.77 -0.43
N PHE A 72 10.60 3.36 -1.68
CA PHE A 72 11.57 3.90 -2.62
C PHE A 72 10.92 5.02 -3.40
N ILE A 73 11.57 6.18 -3.43
CA ILE A 73 11.17 7.32 -4.26
C ILE A 73 12.34 7.61 -5.18
N ARG A 74 12.12 7.50 -6.48
CA ARG A 74 13.13 7.69 -7.50
C ARG A 74 12.73 8.81 -8.45
N HIS A 75 13.67 9.76 -8.67
CA HIS A 75 13.59 10.72 -9.75
C HIS A 75 14.18 10.08 -11.01
N ARG A 76 13.32 9.58 -11.88
CA ARG A 76 13.73 8.82 -13.07
C ARG A 76 14.35 9.72 -14.12
N THR A 77 15.37 9.21 -14.79
CA THR A 77 15.94 9.85 -15.99
C THR A 77 15.07 9.59 -17.22
N ALA A 78 15.21 10.43 -18.25
CA ALA A 78 14.52 10.23 -19.52
C ALA A 78 14.82 8.83 -20.11
N LYS A 79 16.03 8.31 -19.96
CA LYS A 79 16.41 6.96 -20.39
C LYS A 79 15.64 5.85 -19.63
N GLU A 80 15.44 6.01 -18.34
CA GLU A 80 14.69 5.05 -17.53
C GLU A 80 13.20 5.03 -17.90
N ILE A 81 12.62 6.20 -18.19
CA ILE A 81 11.25 6.35 -18.65
C ILE A 81 11.08 5.67 -20.02
N ALA A 82 11.96 5.98 -20.97
CA ALA A 82 11.92 5.37 -22.32
C ALA A 82 12.03 3.83 -22.23
N SER A 83 13.00 3.33 -21.46
CA SER A 83 13.18 1.88 -21.26
C SER A 83 11.95 1.19 -20.65
N ALA A 84 11.24 1.86 -19.73
CA ALA A 84 10.02 1.33 -19.15
C ALA A 84 8.84 1.34 -20.15
N THR A 85 8.74 2.38 -20.96
CA THR A 85 7.64 2.55 -21.92
C THR A 85 7.73 1.56 -23.10
N GLU A 86 8.95 1.18 -23.50
CA GLU A 86 9.20 0.23 -24.61
C GLU A 86 8.80 -1.21 -24.27
N VAL A 87 8.57 -1.54 -23.00
CA VAL A 87 8.24 -2.91 -22.58
C VAL A 87 6.79 -3.24 -22.90
N ALA A 88 6.58 -4.23 -23.74
CA ALA A 88 5.24 -4.73 -24.04
C ALA A 88 4.65 -5.49 -22.83
N LEU A 89 3.34 -5.33 -22.61
CA LEU A 89 2.65 -6.04 -21.50
C LEU A 89 2.75 -7.56 -21.60
N ALA A 90 2.79 -8.09 -22.83
CA ALA A 90 2.94 -9.51 -23.08
C ALA A 90 4.28 -10.10 -22.62
N ASP A 91 5.31 -9.25 -22.45
CA ASP A 91 6.64 -9.64 -21.98
C ASP A 91 6.77 -9.59 -20.44
N LEU A 92 5.71 -9.20 -19.75
CA LEU A 92 5.70 -9.09 -18.30
C LEU A 92 5.15 -10.37 -17.65
N PRO A 93 5.89 -10.99 -16.71
CA PRO A 93 5.38 -12.10 -15.90
C PRO A 93 4.15 -11.72 -15.08
N ASP A 94 4.08 -10.46 -14.61
CA ASP A 94 2.90 -9.89 -13.94
C ASP A 94 2.38 -8.70 -14.75
N PRO A 95 1.26 -8.86 -15.48
CA PRO A 95 0.71 -7.81 -16.31
C PRO A 95 -0.11 -6.75 -15.53
N VAL A 96 -0.25 -6.92 -14.20
CA VAL A 96 -1.05 -6.04 -13.33
C VAL A 96 -0.17 -4.95 -12.71
N ALA A 97 -0.65 -3.71 -12.69
CA ALA A 97 0.10 -2.56 -12.21
C ALA A 97 0.48 -2.63 -10.73
N ARG A 98 -0.28 -3.31 -9.88
CA ARG A 98 -0.07 -3.35 -8.42
C ARG A 98 0.03 -1.95 -7.81
N ASN A 99 -0.87 -1.06 -8.23
CA ASN A 99 -0.92 0.34 -7.84
C ASN A 99 -2.19 0.60 -7.02
N GLU A 100 -2.03 0.88 -5.72
CA GLU A 100 -3.16 1.14 -4.81
C GLU A 100 -3.94 2.43 -5.13
N ASN A 101 -3.46 3.23 -6.09
CA ASN A 101 -4.15 4.44 -6.55
C ASN A 101 -5.05 4.20 -7.78
N LEU A 102 -5.08 2.98 -8.31
CA LEU A 102 -5.83 2.59 -9.50
C LEU A 102 -6.73 1.38 -9.21
N GLU A 103 -7.53 0.98 -10.18
CA GLU A 103 -8.28 -0.27 -10.14
C GLU A 103 -7.34 -1.48 -10.00
N ALA A 104 -7.81 -2.52 -9.29
CA ALA A 104 -6.98 -3.66 -8.88
C ALA A 104 -6.38 -4.45 -10.07
N ASP A 105 -6.99 -4.42 -11.22
CA ASP A 105 -6.60 -5.11 -12.45
C ASP A 105 -5.97 -4.19 -13.51
N ALA A 106 -5.69 -2.92 -13.15
CA ALA A 106 -5.05 -1.97 -14.06
C ALA A 106 -3.77 -2.58 -14.69
N PRO A 107 -3.56 -2.44 -16.01
CA PRO A 107 -2.41 -3.06 -16.68
C PRO A 107 -1.09 -2.39 -16.26
N ALA A 108 -0.01 -3.16 -16.21
CA ALA A 108 1.32 -2.73 -15.77
C ALA A 108 2.06 -1.88 -16.83
N THR A 109 1.36 -0.97 -17.50
CA THR A 109 1.98 0.03 -18.37
C THR A 109 2.78 1.03 -17.53
N ASP A 110 3.77 1.70 -18.14
CA ASP A 110 4.55 2.70 -17.40
C ASP A 110 3.68 3.83 -16.79
N PRO A 111 2.71 4.42 -17.50
CA PRO A 111 1.81 5.42 -16.91
C PRO A 111 1.03 4.92 -15.68
N ASN A 112 0.62 3.65 -15.68
CA ASN A 112 -0.09 3.05 -14.54
C ASN A 112 0.83 2.70 -13.36
N ARG A 113 2.13 2.72 -13.55
CA ARG A 113 3.14 2.52 -12.51
C ARG A 113 3.60 3.82 -11.85
N VAL A 114 3.24 4.96 -12.43
CA VAL A 114 3.54 6.31 -11.93
C VAL A 114 2.23 7.11 -11.80
N GLY A 115 2.25 8.37 -11.54
CA GLY A 115 1.08 9.26 -11.63
C GLY A 115 1.00 9.89 -13.01
N GLU A 116 -0.20 10.13 -13.52
CA GLU A 116 -0.40 10.85 -14.79
C GLU A 116 0.26 12.24 -14.74
N GLY A 117 1.05 12.56 -15.78
CA GLY A 117 1.83 13.80 -15.83
C GLY A 117 2.98 13.89 -14.81
N LYS A 118 3.32 12.80 -14.15
CA LYS A 118 4.38 12.71 -13.15
C LYS A 118 5.38 11.58 -13.44
N GLU A 119 5.63 11.30 -14.70
CA GLU A 119 6.45 10.19 -15.19
C GLU A 119 7.87 10.17 -14.60
N LYS A 120 8.35 11.33 -14.14
CA LYS A 120 9.65 11.48 -13.48
C LYS A 120 9.71 10.81 -12.11
N TRP A 121 8.57 10.65 -11.43
CA TRP A 121 8.53 10.19 -10.05
C TRP A 121 7.96 8.79 -9.95
N LEU A 122 8.78 7.86 -9.50
CA LEU A 122 8.36 6.49 -9.22
C LEU A 122 8.40 6.24 -7.72
N VAL A 123 7.28 5.80 -7.16
CA VAL A 123 7.11 5.52 -5.73
C VAL A 123 6.76 4.05 -5.58
N LEU A 124 7.61 3.27 -4.89
CA LEU A 124 7.48 1.82 -4.77
C LEU A 124 7.66 1.38 -3.33
N ILE A 125 6.95 0.34 -2.91
CA ILE A 125 7.30 -0.39 -1.70
C ILE A 125 8.55 -1.23 -2.00
N GLY A 126 9.65 -0.93 -1.31
CA GLY A 126 10.98 -1.52 -1.50
C GLY A 126 11.10 -2.92 -0.90
N ILE A 127 10.12 -3.78 -1.13
CA ILE A 127 10.06 -5.15 -0.62
C ILE A 127 9.86 -6.12 -1.77
N CYS A 128 10.83 -7.01 -1.96
CA CYS A 128 10.76 -8.08 -2.97
C CYS A 128 9.56 -8.98 -2.69
N THR A 129 8.71 -9.16 -3.70
CA THR A 129 7.46 -9.93 -3.61
C THR A 129 7.66 -11.44 -3.51
N HIS A 130 8.92 -11.94 -3.56
CA HIS A 130 9.23 -13.34 -3.32
C HIS A 130 9.11 -13.69 -1.83
N LEU A 131 10.04 -13.20 -0.99
CA LEU A 131 10.10 -13.51 0.44
C LEU A 131 10.46 -12.28 1.31
N GLY A 132 10.17 -11.06 0.86
CA GLY A 132 10.27 -9.86 1.67
C GLY A 132 11.66 -9.22 1.80
N CYS A 133 12.67 -9.66 1.05
CA CYS A 133 13.99 -9.01 1.04
C CYS A 133 13.90 -7.59 0.47
N ILE A 134 14.81 -6.70 0.85
CA ILE A 134 14.92 -5.35 0.29
C ILE A 134 15.81 -5.43 -0.97
N PRO A 135 15.28 -5.13 -2.18
CA PRO A 135 16.06 -5.15 -3.41
C PRO A 135 17.10 -4.03 -3.42
N LYS A 136 18.23 -4.26 -4.09
CA LYS A 136 19.26 -3.25 -4.37
C LYS A 136 18.89 -2.47 -5.64
N GLY A 137 19.45 -1.29 -5.82
CA GLY A 137 19.23 -0.41 -6.98
C GLY A 137 18.90 1.04 -6.60
N GLN A 138 18.73 1.30 -5.29
CA GLN A 138 18.42 2.62 -4.77
C GLN A 138 19.64 3.52 -4.59
N ARG A 139 20.78 2.96 -4.21
CA ARG A 139 22.00 3.72 -3.96
C ARG A 139 22.86 3.80 -5.22
N VAL A 140 23.66 4.84 -5.32
CA VAL A 140 24.69 4.94 -6.34
C VAL A 140 25.67 3.77 -6.16
N GLY A 141 25.92 3.03 -7.25
CA GLY A 141 26.78 1.84 -7.23
C GLY A 141 26.08 0.53 -6.87
N ASP A 142 24.81 0.56 -6.49
CA ASP A 142 24.02 -0.68 -6.31
C ASP A 142 23.90 -1.46 -7.63
N ALA A 143 23.87 -2.78 -7.51
CA ALA A 143 23.50 -3.65 -8.63
C ALA A 143 22.01 -3.44 -8.96
N ARG A 144 21.72 -3.12 -10.22
CA ARG A 144 20.37 -2.88 -10.73
C ARG A 144 19.78 -4.06 -11.51
N GLY A 145 20.54 -5.13 -11.60
CA GLY A 145 20.16 -6.31 -12.39
C GLY A 145 20.21 -6.07 -13.90
N GLU A 146 19.66 -7.02 -14.65
CA GLU A 146 19.72 -7.02 -16.12
C GLU A 146 18.83 -5.95 -16.78
N TYR A 147 17.81 -5.45 -16.05
CA TYR A 147 16.77 -4.55 -16.60
C TYR A 147 16.88 -3.12 -16.05
N GLY A 148 17.99 -2.77 -15.39
CA GLY A 148 18.31 -1.41 -15.00
C GLY A 148 17.50 -0.81 -13.84
N GLY A 149 16.59 -1.57 -13.24
CA GLY A 149 15.76 -1.14 -12.11
C GLY A 149 16.29 -1.61 -10.75
N TRP A 150 15.76 -2.70 -10.23
CA TRP A 150 16.14 -3.26 -8.93
C TRP A 150 16.52 -4.73 -9.04
N PHE A 151 17.44 -5.14 -8.19
CA PHE A 151 17.92 -6.51 -8.10
C PHE A 151 17.79 -7.03 -6.66
N CYS A 152 17.10 -8.13 -6.48
CA CYS A 152 17.04 -8.83 -5.20
C CYS A 152 18.09 -9.94 -5.15
N PRO A 153 19.19 -9.78 -4.39
CA PRO A 153 20.28 -10.75 -4.37
C PRO A 153 19.95 -12.05 -3.63
N CYS A 154 18.85 -12.05 -2.84
CA CYS A 154 18.48 -13.22 -2.05
C CYS A 154 18.21 -14.46 -2.92
N HIS A 155 17.46 -14.29 -4.04
CA HIS A 155 17.12 -15.39 -4.94
C HIS A 155 17.13 -14.96 -6.42
N GLY A 156 17.72 -13.82 -6.75
CA GLY A 156 17.93 -13.41 -8.14
C GLY A 156 16.69 -12.86 -8.85
N SER A 157 15.82 -12.13 -8.15
CA SER A 157 14.72 -11.43 -8.83
C SER A 157 15.20 -10.11 -9.41
N HIS A 158 14.88 -9.85 -10.68
CA HIS A 158 15.23 -8.65 -11.42
C HIS A 158 13.99 -7.86 -11.78
N TYR A 159 13.98 -6.59 -11.47
CA TYR A 159 12.92 -5.65 -11.78
C TYR A 159 13.41 -4.59 -12.77
N ASP A 160 12.52 -4.08 -13.60
CA ASP A 160 12.84 -3.00 -14.54
C ASP A 160 12.75 -1.61 -13.87
N THR A 161 12.93 -0.56 -14.66
CA THR A 161 12.93 0.84 -14.24
C THR A 161 11.56 1.38 -13.81
N ALA A 162 10.49 0.60 -13.98
CA ALA A 162 9.16 0.85 -13.43
C ALA A 162 8.83 -0.09 -12.23
N GLY A 163 9.80 -0.88 -11.74
CA GLY A 163 9.60 -1.83 -10.65
C GLY A 163 8.78 -3.06 -11.02
N ARG A 164 8.67 -3.39 -12.33
CA ARG A 164 7.98 -4.59 -12.80
C ARG A 164 8.95 -5.76 -12.80
N ILE A 165 8.46 -6.90 -12.33
CA ILE A 165 9.26 -8.15 -12.36
C ILE A 165 9.53 -8.56 -13.80
N ARG A 166 10.77 -8.92 -14.11
CA ARG A 166 11.21 -9.37 -15.43
C ARG A 166 11.83 -10.77 -15.40
N LYS A 167 12.48 -11.13 -14.28
CA LYS A 167 13.18 -12.40 -14.14
C LYS A 167 13.29 -12.79 -12.66
N GLY A 168 13.27 -14.10 -12.40
CA GLY A 168 13.49 -14.66 -11.07
C GLY A 168 12.21 -15.14 -10.39
N PRO A 169 12.30 -15.56 -9.13
CA PRO A 169 11.21 -16.26 -8.45
C PRO A 169 10.12 -15.31 -7.88
N ALA A 170 10.30 -13.99 -7.93
CA ALA A 170 9.26 -13.06 -7.45
C ALA A 170 7.99 -13.20 -8.31
N PRO A 171 6.81 -13.42 -7.71
CA PRO A 171 5.59 -13.71 -8.46
C PRO A 171 4.93 -12.47 -9.06
N ARG A 172 5.27 -11.26 -8.59
CA ARG A 172 4.59 -10.03 -9.00
C ARG A 172 5.49 -8.80 -8.94
N ASN A 173 5.00 -7.71 -9.54
CA ASN A 173 5.64 -6.41 -9.53
C ASN A 173 5.80 -5.87 -8.10
N LEU A 174 6.75 -4.95 -7.86
CA LEU A 174 6.83 -4.20 -6.61
C LEU A 174 5.55 -3.40 -6.43
N ASP A 175 4.96 -3.42 -5.25
CA ASP A 175 3.72 -2.73 -4.98
C ASP A 175 3.92 -1.19 -4.96
N ILE A 176 2.92 -0.44 -5.40
CA ILE A 176 2.88 1.01 -5.31
C ILE A 176 1.91 1.37 -4.18
N PRO A 177 2.38 2.07 -3.13
CA PRO A 177 1.52 2.48 -2.02
C PRO A 177 0.49 3.52 -2.46
N PRO A 178 -0.56 3.76 -1.66
CA PRO A 178 -1.41 4.92 -1.88
C PRO A 178 -0.57 6.19 -1.68
N PHE A 179 -0.55 7.07 -2.67
CA PHE A 179 0.13 8.36 -2.58
C PHE A 179 -0.56 9.41 -3.45
N SER A 180 -0.33 10.67 -3.13
CA SER A 180 -0.83 11.81 -3.90
C SER A 180 0.19 12.93 -3.93
N PHE A 181 0.19 13.73 -5.00
CA PHE A 181 0.96 14.96 -5.06
C PHE A 181 0.20 16.09 -4.37
N ILE A 182 0.80 16.68 -3.34
CA ILE A 182 0.27 17.88 -2.68
C ILE A 182 0.63 19.12 -3.50
N SER A 183 1.82 19.09 -4.11
CA SER A 183 2.33 20.12 -5.00
C SER A 183 3.29 19.48 -6.01
N ASP A 184 3.92 20.27 -6.89
CA ASP A 184 4.93 19.77 -7.83
C ASP A 184 6.16 19.20 -7.15
N THR A 185 6.42 19.61 -5.91
CA THR A 185 7.61 19.24 -5.13
C THR A 185 7.30 18.46 -3.87
N LYS A 186 6.03 18.12 -3.59
CA LYS A 186 5.66 17.39 -2.37
C LYS A 186 4.69 16.27 -2.68
N ILE A 187 4.95 15.11 -2.09
CA ILE A 187 4.04 13.97 -2.08
C ILE A 187 3.63 13.62 -0.65
N LYS A 188 2.42 13.07 -0.54
CA LYS A 188 1.90 12.41 0.65
C LYS A 188 1.74 10.92 0.35
N ILE A 189 2.23 10.06 1.22
CA ILE A 189 2.07 8.61 1.15
C ILE A 189 1.16 8.17 2.29
N GLY A 190 0.08 7.46 1.98
CA GLY A 190 -0.95 7.01 2.91
C GLY A 190 -2.18 7.91 3.03
#